data_18750269897fc77a41bbf7da6623ef47
#
_entry.id   18750269897fc77a41bbf7da6623ef47
#
_cell.length_a   1.000
_cell.length_b   1.000
_cell.length_c   1.000
_cell.angle_alpha   90.00
_cell.angle_beta   90.00
_cell.angle_gamma   90.00
#
_symmetry.space_group_name_H-M   'P 1'
#
loop_
_entity.id
_entity.type
_entity.pdbx_description
1 polymer ?
#
loop_
_entity_poly.entity_id
_entity_poly.type
_entity_poly.pdbx_seq_one_letter_code
_entity_poly.pdbx_strand_id
1 'polypeptide(L)'
;MSHLKVFTEKQLNYARKTNMLAYMLERGEPFEQVSSKFVEHKDHDSLRANIKTGVVNWYSQNITSWNNAIELSMAFYNEPFETTVEDLLQFQSTRRVMNQSINKSSARQNVLESKIEPFNPQHISTMGNYDTSELGQKGRSYLKSRYLSDETIDYLEKLNLVSTDNKNNLLFKHIDIGVGKTGNIVGCDIQGTYARSLEKRASLNDKGKLKLARKYFKGIGENSMNKRGFLFGVNVAYNVPLTLFITEGPIESASLFELQKEALPVNSWFLSLSGLKEDTFWETKGLLQELTKAPKVESILAVNNDEKGQEFVQDVHETYKDEREYQSAHTLKLLLPELENGDWNEMLELKKTGLLNSRAEKLKEKREAEKLVQSMQMSYSERV
;
A
#
# COMPACT_ATOMS: atom_id res chain seq x y z
N MET A 1 -37.22 0.91 -29.39
CA MET A 1 -35.98 1.70 -29.30
C MET A 1 -35.39 1.41 -27.92
N SER A 2 -34.34 0.61 -27.85
CA SER A 2 -33.66 0.34 -26.60
C SER A 2 -32.93 1.61 -26.19
N HIS A 3 -33.28 2.18 -25.04
CA HIS A 3 -32.52 3.27 -24.45
C HIS A 3 -31.10 2.73 -24.10
N LEU A 4 -30.09 3.21 -24.80
CA LEU A 4 -28.69 2.97 -24.41
C LEU A 4 -28.52 3.46 -22.97
N LYS A 5 -28.17 2.54 -22.07
CA LYS A 5 -27.84 2.89 -20.69
C LYS A 5 -26.49 3.64 -20.66
N VAL A 6 -26.50 4.81 -20.07
CA VAL A 6 -25.30 5.63 -19.92
C VAL A 6 -24.72 5.38 -18.52
N PHE A 7 -23.51 4.84 -18.43
CA PHE A 7 -22.78 4.68 -17.18
C PHE A 7 -21.93 5.90 -16.91
N THR A 8 -21.87 6.33 -15.65
CA THR A 8 -20.94 7.37 -15.22
C THR A 8 -19.51 6.85 -15.25
N GLU A 9 -18.52 7.73 -15.42
CA GLU A 9 -17.12 7.35 -15.37
C GLU A 9 -16.76 6.66 -14.04
N LYS A 10 -17.36 7.07 -12.96
CA LYS A 10 -17.22 6.44 -11.64
C LYS A 10 -17.68 4.98 -11.65
N GLN A 11 -18.83 4.68 -12.23
CA GLN A 11 -19.33 3.31 -12.37
C GLN A 11 -18.41 2.46 -13.24
N LEU A 12 -17.91 3.03 -14.34
CA LEU A 12 -16.96 2.34 -15.21
C LEU A 12 -15.64 2.05 -14.50
N ASN A 13 -15.09 3.02 -13.78
CA ASN A 13 -13.85 2.83 -13.01
C ASN A 13 -14.04 1.82 -11.87
N TYR A 14 -15.22 1.79 -11.25
CA TYR A 14 -15.55 0.80 -10.24
C TYR A 14 -15.62 -0.60 -10.85
N ALA A 15 -16.33 -0.78 -11.97
CA ALA A 15 -16.41 -2.04 -12.70
C ALA A 15 -15.04 -2.53 -13.20
N ARG A 16 -14.19 -1.63 -13.72
CA ARG A 16 -12.81 -1.96 -14.17
C ARG A 16 -11.93 -2.54 -13.08
N LYS A 17 -12.15 -2.18 -11.81
CA LYS A 17 -11.37 -2.64 -10.65
C LYS A 17 -11.94 -3.92 -10.00
N THR A 18 -12.88 -4.61 -10.61
CA THR A 18 -13.48 -5.84 -10.09
C THR A 18 -12.41 -6.92 -9.90
N ASN A 19 -12.46 -7.61 -8.75
CA ASN A 19 -11.68 -8.82 -8.52
C ASN A 19 -12.17 -9.93 -9.46
N MET A 20 -11.52 -10.09 -10.60
CA MET A 20 -11.96 -10.99 -11.66
C MET A 20 -11.91 -12.46 -11.28
N LEU A 21 -10.90 -12.90 -10.51
CA LEU A 21 -10.88 -14.29 -10.05
C LEU A 21 -12.12 -14.60 -9.19
N ALA A 22 -12.45 -13.70 -8.28
CA ALA A 22 -13.61 -13.90 -7.42
C ALA A 22 -14.93 -13.84 -8.20
N TYR A 23 -15.05 -12.96 -9.20
CA TYR A 23 -16.19 -12.86 -10.09
C TYR A 23 -16.38 -14.14 -10.93
N MET A 24 -15.29 -14.62 -11.53
CA MET A 24 -15.32 -15.84 -12.34
C MET A 24 -15.66 -17.09 -11.52
N LEU A 25 -15.09 -17.21 -10.30
CA LEU A 25 -15.43 -18.31 -9.38
C LEU A 25 -16.90 -18.29 -8.95
N GLU A 26 -17.51 -17.12 -8.74
CA GLU A 26 -18.94 -16.98 -8.40
C GLU A 26 -19.83 -17.38 -9.57
N ARG A 27 -19.37 -17.17 -10.81
CA ARG A 27 -20.03 -17.65 -12.04
C ARG A 27 -19.80 -19.14 -12.31
N GLY A 28 -19.03 -19.83 -11.46
CA GLY A 28 -18.81 -21.27 -11.55
C GLY A 28 -17.61 -21.67 -12.40
N GLU A 29 -16.77 -20.75 -12.82
CA GLU A 29 -15.59 -21.05 -13.62
C GLU A 29 -14.58 -21.94 -12.87
N PRO A 30 -14.11 -23.01 -13.48
CA PRO A 30 -13.26 -24.00 -12.82
C PRO A 30 -11.79 -23.58 -12.84
N PHE A 31 -11.24 -23.24 -11.69
CA PHE A 31 -9.81 -22.99 -11.53
C PHE A 31 -9.13 -24.08 -10.70
N GLU A 32 -7.90 -24.41 -11.05
CA GLU A 32 -7.05 -25.29 -10.25
C GLU A 32 -5.75 -24.58 -9.84
N GLN A 33 -5.23 -24.97 -8.70
CA GLN A 33 -4.02 -24.33 -8.16
C GLN A 33 -2.78 -24.91 -8.82
N VAL A 34 -2.00 -24.07 -9.51
CA VAL A 34 -0.74 -24.43 -10.17
C VAL A 34 0.50 -24.02 -9.37
N SER A 35 0.34 -23.10 -8.40
CA SER A 35 1.39 -22.71 -7.46
C SER A 35 0.80 -22.02 -6.23
N SER A 36 1.63 -21.69 -5.23
CA SER A 36 1.20 -20.91 -4.05
C SER A 36 0.64 -19.53 -4.39
N LYS A 37 0.92 -19.00 -5.57
CA LYS A 37 0.53 -17.64 -5.98
C LYS A 37 -0.48 -17.60 -7.12
N PHE A 38 -0.64 -18.70 -7.86
CA PHE A 38 -1.43 -18.71 -9.08
C PHE A 38 -2.38 -19.91 -9.16
N VAL A 39 -3.55 -19.66 -9.71
CA VAL A 39 -4.49 -20.64 -10.22
C VAL A 39 -4.60 -20.50 -11.73
N GLU A 40 -4.92 -21.59 -12.41
CA GLU A 40 -5.12 -21.68 -13.85
C GLU A 40 -6.50 -22.21 -14.16
N HIS A 41 -7.14 -21.69 -15.20
CA HIS A 41 -8.47 -22.15 -15.60
C HIS A 41 -8.36 -23.53 -16.25
N LYS A 42 -9.21 -24.48 -15.87
CA LYS A 42 -9.08 -25.89 -16.32
C LYS A 42 -9.26 -26.07 -17.83
N ASP A 43 -10.13 -25.26 -18.43
CA ASP A 43 -10.46 -25.36 -19.86
C ASP A 43 -9.69 -24.33 -20.72
N HIS A 44 -8.92 -23.44 -20.09
CA HIS A 44 -8.13 -22.39 -20.75
C HIS A 44 -6.75 -22.25 -20.08
N ASP A 45 -5.81 -23.11 -20.47
CA ASP A 45 -4.44 -23.22 -19.92
C ASP A 45 -3.61 -21.91 -19.98
N SER A 46 -3.99 -20.98 -20.86
CA SER A 46 -3.38 -19.65 -20.96
C SER A 46 -4.04 -18.60 -20.06
N LEU A 47 -5.10 -18.95 -19.31
CA LEU A 47 -5.83 -18.04 -18.42
C LEU A 47 -5.43 -18.32 -16.98
N ARG A 48 -4.62 -17.43 -16.43
CA ARG A 48 -4.08 -17.53 -15.07
C ARG A 48 -4.50 -16.38 -14.19
N ALA A 49 -4.79 -16.69 -12.95
CA ALA A 49 -5.15 -15.69 -11.95
C ALA A 49 -4.18 -15.69 -10.78
N ASN A 50 -3.85 -14.49 -10.30
CA ASN A 50 -3.13 -14.33 -9.06
C ASN A 50 -4.10 -14.43 -7.88
N ILE A 51 -3.90 -15.41 -7.00
CA ILE A 51 -4.78 -15.71 -5.87
C ILE A 51 -4.92 -14.50 -4.92
N LYS A 52 -3.81 -13.77 -4.69
CA LYS A 52 -3.77 -12.65 -3.75
C LYS A 52 -4.46 -11.39 -4.28
N THR A 53 -4.24 -11.06 -5.55
CA THR A 53 -4.74 -9.79 -6.13
C THR A 53 -6.08 -9.97 -6.84
N GLY A 54 -6.46 -11.21 -7.18
CA GLY A 54 -7.63 -11.50 -8.00
C GLY A 54 -7.50 -11.08 -9.46
N VAL A 55 -6.28 -10.63 -9.87
CA VAL A 55 -6.01 -10.26 -11.26
C VAL A 55 -5.91 -11.52 -12.10
N VAL A 56 -6.67 -11.55 -13.20
CA VAL A 56 -6.66 -12.61 -14.21
C VAL A 56 -5.93 -12.13 -15.45
N ASN A 57 -5.03 -12.94 -15.98
CA ASN A 57 -4.33 -12.69 -17.25
C ASN A 57 -4.67 -13.81 -18.24
N TRP A 58 -5.13 -13.43 -19.41
CA TRP A 58 -5.39 -14.33 -20.52
C TRP A 58 -4.29 -14.19 -21.57
N TYR A 59 -3.23 -14.96 -21.40
CA TYR A 59 -2.00 -14.80 -22.17
C TYR A 59 -2.18 -15.02 -23.68
N SER A 60 -2.99 -15.99 -24.10
CA SER A 60 -3.24 -16.25 -25.53
C SER A 60 -4.02 -15.11 -26.23
N GLN A 61 -4.78 -14.33 -25.47
CA GLN A 61 -5.54 -13.18 -25.96
C GLN A 61 -4.86 -11.85 -25.67
N ASN A 62 -3.75 -11.86 -24.92
CA ASN A 62 -3.04 -10.65 -24.47
C ASN A 62 -3.93 -9.68 -23.68
N ILE A 63 -4.87 -10.22 -22.88
CA ILE A 63 -5.80 -9.43 -22.04
C ILE A 63 -5.44 -9.63 -20.57
N THR A 64 -5.46 -8.55 -19.80
CA THR A 64 -5.32 -8.57 -18.34
C THR A 64 -6.49 -7.84 -17.68
N SER A 65 -6.97 -8.36 -16.55
CA SER A 65 -7.98 -7.66 -15.76
C SER A 65 -7.41 -6.55 -14.86
N TRP A 66 -6.11 -6.28 -14.92
CA TRP A 66 -5.52 -5.19 -14.16
C TRP A 66 -6.09 -3.84 -14.60
N ASN A 67 -6.97 -3.23 -13.76
CA ASN A 67 -7.75 -2.04 -14.08
C ASN A 67 -8.55 -2.13 -15.38
N ASN A 68 -8.87 -3.35 -15.83
CA ASN A 68 -9.59 -3.59 -17.07
C ASN A 68 -10.47 -4.86 -17.01
N ALA A 69 -11.15 -5.06 -15.89
CA ALA A 69 -12.02 -6.22 -15.71
C ALA A 69 -13.16 -6.29 -16.74
N ILE A 70 -13.62 -5.13 -17.25
CA ILE A 70 -14.68 -5.05 -18.25
C ILE A 70 -14.23 -5.74 -19.55
N GLU A 71 -13.05 -5.40 -20.08
CA GLU A 71 -12.56 -5.98 -21.33
C GLU A 71 -12.35 -7.50 -21.21
N LEU A 72 -11.75 -7.95 -20.11
CA LEU A 72 -11.56 -9.38 -19.90
C LEU A 72 -12.88 -10.11 -19.79
N SER A 73 -13.87 -9.56 -19.06
CA SER A 73 -15.19 -10.16 -18.91
C SER A 73 -15.94 -10.22 -20.25
N MET A 74 -15.94 -9.12 -21.01
CA MET A 74 -16.53 -9.09 -22.36
C MET A 74 -15.91 -10.13 -23.28
N ALA A 75 -14.59 -10.25 -23.30
CA ALA A 75 -13.87 -11.19 -24.16
C ALA A 75 -14.12 -12.64 -23.74
N PHE A 76 -14.15 -12.93 -22.44
CA PHE A 76 -14.29 -14.27 -21.93
C PHE A 76 -15.72 -14.81 -22.05
N TYR A 77 -16.73 -13.98 -21.67
CA TYR A 77 -18.13 -14.39 -21.71
C TYR A 77 -18.85 -14.04 -23.01
N ASN A 78 -18.19 -13.35 -23.92
CA ASN A 78 -18.78 -12.85 -25.18
C ASN A 78 -20.08 -12.04 -24.95
N GLU A 79 -20.07 -11.21 -23.90
CA GLU A 79 -21.23 -10.41 -23.50
C GLU A 79 -21.09 -8.95 -23.97
N PRO A 80 -22.22 -8.26 -24.26
CA PRO A 80 -22.22 -6.84 -24.59
C PRO A 80 -21.70 -5.98 -23.45
N PHE A 81 -21.09 -4.83 -23.77
CA PHE A 81 -20.54 -3.88 -22.82
C PHE A 81 -21.52 -3.51 -21.68
N GLU A 82 -22.77 -3.18 -22.02
CA GLU A 82 -23.78 -2.75 -21.06
C GLU A 82 -24.07 -3.85 -20.04
N THR A 83 -24.32 -5.08 -20.50
CA THR A 83 -24.56 -6.26 -19.65
C THR A 83 -23.37 -6.54 -18.74
N THR A 84 -22.15 -6.53 -19.33
CA THR A 84 -20.92 -6.76 -18.57
C THR A 84 -20.74 -5.75 -17.44
N VAL A 85 -20.93 -4.46 -17.73
CA VAL A 85 -20.76 -3.41 -16.71
C VAL A 85 -21.82 -3.57 -15.60
N GLU A 86 -23.08 -3.87 -15.94
CA GLU A 86 -24.13 -4.11 -14.95
C GLU A 86 -23.80 -5.29 -14.04
N ASP A 87 -23.38 -6.41 -14.61
CA ASP A 87 -23.04 -7.62 -13.85
C ASP A 87 -21.85 -7.40 -12.91
N LEU A 88 -20.82 -6.72 -13.38
CA LEU A 88 -19.66 -6.37 -12.54
C LEU A 88 -20.05 -5.41 -11.40
N LEU A 89 -20.91 -4.43 -11.66
CA LEU A 89 -21.42 -3.51 -10.64
C LEU A 89 -22.32 -4.24 -9.64
N GLN A 90 -23.20 -5.12 -10.10
CA GLN A 90 -24.06 -5.94 -9.26
C GLN A 90 -23.22 -6.88 -8.36
N PHE A 91 -22.25 -7.58 -8.92
CA PHE A 91 -21.32 -8.42 -8.17
C PHE A 91 -20.64 -7.65 -7.03
N GLN A 92 -20.12 -6.46 -7.32
CA GLN A 92 -19.46 -5.65 -6.30
C GLN A 92 -20.44 -5.12 -5.25
N SER A 93 -21.67 -4.72 -5.64
CA SER A 93 -22.69 -4.24 -4.70
C SER A 93 -23.19 -5.36 -3.78
N THR A 94 -23.41 -6.56 -4.31
CA THR A 94 -23.80 -7.74 -3.53
C THR A 94 -22.75 -8.11 -2.50
N ARG A 95 -21.47 -8.07 -2.87
CA ARG A 95 -20.35 -8.28 -1.93
C ARG A 95 -20.24 -7.19 -0.88
N ARG A 96 -20.55 -5.94 -1.23
CA ARG A 96 -20.57 -4.83 -0.25
C ARG A 96 -21.67 -5.07 0.80
N VAL A 97 -22.86 -5.48 0.39
CA VAL A 97 -23.98 -5.84 1.29
C VAL A 97 -23.66 -7.13 2.07
N MET A 98 -23.08 -8.14 1.45
CA MET A 98 -22.66 -9.37 2.12
C MET A 98 -21.56 -9.12 3.14
N ASN A 99 -20.56 -8.28 2.86
CA ASN A 99 -19.52 -7.90 3.84
C ASN A 99 -20.10 -7.11 5.03
N GLN A 100 -21.23 -6.43 4.86
CA GLN A 100 -21.98 -5.80 5.97
C GLN A 100 -22.86 -6.80 6.74
N SER A 101 -23.31 -7.89 6.11
CA SER A 101 -24.18 -8.89 6.73
C SER A 101 -23.47 -10.20 7.14
N ILE A 102 -22.25 -10.48 6.66
CA ILE A 102 -21.50 -11.70 6.96
C ILE A 102 -20.64 -11.56 8.23
N ASN A 103 -21.23 -11.07 9.30
CA ASN A 103 -20.84 -11.53 10.62
C ASN A 103 -21.48 -12.89 11.00
N LYS A 104 -22.15 -13.57 10.08
CA LYS A 104 -22.95 -14.79 10.42
C LYS A 104 -23.09 -15.84 9.30
N SER A 105 -22.07 -16.18 8.50
CA SER A 105 -22.02 -17.55 7.91
C SER A 105 -20.71 -17.84 7.18
N SER A 106 -19.89 -18.62 7.83
CA SER A 106 -18.48 -18.94 7.51
C SER A 106 -18.27 -20.22 6.71
N ALA A 107 -19.06 -20.58 5.73
CA ALA A 107 -18.93 -21.91 5.12
C ALA A 107 -18.41 -21.97 3.67
N ARG A 108 -18.40 -20.88 2.89
CA ARG A 108 -17.90 -20.88 1.51
C ARG A 108 -16.66 -20.03 1.23
N GLN A 109 -16.31 -19.10 2.10
CA GLN A 109 -15.02 -18.40 2.09
C GLN A 109 -13.84 -19.31 2.48
N ASN A 110 -14.11 -20.41 3.17
CA ASN A 110 -13.10 -21.31 3.75
C ASN A 110 -12.26 -22.09 2.72
N VAL A 111 -12.57 -22.11 1.44
CA VAL A 111 -11.80 -22.93 0.47
C VAL A 111 -10.62 -22.14 -0.12
N LEU A 112 -10.71 -20.80 -0.23
CA LEU A 112 -9.61 -19.97 -0.70
C LEU A 112 -8.86 -19.27 0.46
N GLU A 113 -9.56 -18.92 1.56
CA GLU A 113 -8.93 -18.35 2.76
C GLU A 113 -8.16 -19.40 3.59
N SER A 114 -8.53 -20.69 3.50
CA SER A 114 -7.90 -21.77 4.29
C SER A 114 -6.47 -22.13 3.87
N LYS A 115 -5.90 -21.46 2.86
CA LYS A 115 -4.51 -21.70 2.39
C LYS A 115 -3.60 -20.47 2.41
N ILE A 116 -4.08 -19.31 2.85
CA ILE A 116 -3.19 -18.16 3.09
C ILE A 116 -2.59 -18.38 4.47
N GLU A 117 -1.34 -18.81 4.51
CA GLU A 117 -0.60 -18.86 5.78
C GLU A 117 -0.60 -17.47 6.41
N PRO A 118 -0.92 -17.35 7.71
CA PRO A 118 -0.85 -16.06 8.40
C PRO A 118 0.59 -15.52 8.35
N PHE A 119 0.73 -14.21 8.51
CA PHE A 119 2.05 -13.60 8.62
C PHE A 119 2.86 -14.29 9.74
N ASN A 120 4.07 -14.70 9.40
CA ASN A 120 4.97 -15.36 10.33
C ASN A 120 6.27 -14.54 10.46
N PRO A 121 6.54 -13.94 11.64
CA PRO A 121 7.76 -13.17 11.86
C PRO A 121 9.04 -14.02 11.78
N GLN A 122 8.94 -15.35 11.91
CA GLN A 122 10.06 -16.27 11.70
C GLN A 122 10.32 -16.54 10.21
N HIS A 123 9.48 -16.05 9.31
CA HIS A 123 9.63 -16.23 7.87
C HIS A 123 8.98 -15.05 7.12
N ILE A 124 9.69 -13.92 7.04
CA ILE A 124 9.15 -12.68 6.48
C ILE A 124 9.40 -12.50 4.98
N SER A 125 10.18 -13.36 4.37
CA SER A 125 10.40 -13.37 2.92
C SER A 125 10.81 -14.73 2.38
N THR A 126 10.54 -14.96 1.07
CA THR A 126 10.99 -16.16 0.33
C THR A 126 12.51 -16.35 0.33
N MET A 127 13.28 -15.33 0.76
CA MET A 127 14.74 -15.37 0.86
C MET A 127 15.23 -15.86 2.24
N GLY A 128 14.34 -16.39 3.07
CA GLY A 128 14.68 -16.89 4.41
C GLY A 128 14.99 -15.78 5.43
N ASN A 129 14.43 -14.59 5.24
CA ASN A 129 14.57 -13.52 6.20
C ASN A 129 13.58 -13.70 7.36
N TYR A 130 14.02 -13.42 8.59
CA TYR A 130 13.18 -13.46 9.79
C TYR A 130 13.44 -12.24 10.68
N ASP A 131 12.43 -11.87 11.46
CA ASP A 131 12.51 -10.79 12.46
C ASP A 131 13.41 -11.23 13.63
N THR A 132 14.42 -10.42 13.96
CA THR A 132 15.26 -10.65 15.15
C THR A 132 14.62 -10.16 16.45
N SER A 133 13.45 -9.50 16.36
CA SER A 133 12.71 -8.88 17.47
C SER A 133 13.42 -7.72 18.16
N GLU A 134 14.58 -7.30 17.64
CA GLU A 134 15.39 -6.20 18.17
C GLU A 134 15.76 -5.21 17.06
N LEU A 135 15.92 -3.94 17.43
CA LEU A 135 16.47 -2.93 16.52
C LEU A 135 18.00 -2.97 16.57
N GLY A 136 18.61 -3.68 15.61
CA GLY A 136 20.06 -3.75 15.50
C GLY A 136 20.72 -2.41 15.17
N GLN A 137 22.02 -2.32 15.44
CA GLN A 137 22.82 -1.09 15.24
C GLN A 137 22.69 -0.52 13.81
N LYS A 138 22.62 -1.36 12.78
CA LYS A 138 22.47 -0.93 11.39
C LYS A 138 21.11 -0.26 11.15
N GLY A 139 20.06 -0.83 11.71
CA GLY A 139 18.72 -0.24 11.63
C GLY A 139 18.66 1.12 12.32
N ARG A 140 19.18 1.21 13.55
CA ARG A 140 19.24 2.47 14.30
C ARG A 140 20.06 3.52 13.56
N SER A 141 21.24 3.16 13.04
CA SER A 141 22.08 4.07 12.25
C SER A 141 21.37 4.57 10.99
N TYR A 142 20.59 3.70 10.33
CA TYR A 142 19.80 4.09 9.17
C TYR A 142 18.71 5.10 9.56
N LEU A 143 17.96 4.87 10.64
CA LEU A 143 16.93 5.82 11.12
C LEU A 143 17.55 7.17 11.50
N LYS A 144 18.71 7.18 12.15
CA LYS A 144 19.49 8.42 12.41
C LYS A 144 19.91 9.13 11.13
N SER A 145 20.32 8.39 10.11
CA SER A 145 20.66 8.97 8.80
C SER A 145 19.43 9.57 8.08
N ARG A 146 18.22 9.22 8.57
CA ARG A 146 16.95 9.83 8.15
C ARG A 146 16.51 10.96 9.09
N TYR A 147 17.42 11.48 9.90
CA TYR A 147 17.26 12.61 10.83
C TYR A 147 16.27 12.37 11.99
N LEU A 148 15.88 11.12 12.25
CA LEU A 148 15.07 10.81 13.43
C LEU A 148 15.93 10.90 14.70
N SER A 149 15.37 11.49 15.76
CA SER A 149 16.02 11.58 17.07
C SER A 149 16.07 10.22 17.77
N ASP A 150 16.99 10.05 18.70
CA ASP A 150 17.00 8.87 19.56
C ASP A 150 15.68 8.70 20.30
N GLU A 151 15.08 9.78 20.78
CA GLU A 151 13.79 9.77 21.46
C GLU A 151 12.67 9.16 20.59
N THR A 152 12.57 9.56 19.33
CA THR A 152 11.58 9.00 18.41
C THR A 152 11.87 7.53 18.09
N ILE A 153 13.13 7.17 17.89
CA ILE A 153 13.55 5.80 17.65
C ILE A 153 13.23 4.92 18.86
N ASP A 154 13.61 5.34 20.06
CA ASP A 154 13.38 4.63 21.32
C ASP A 154 11.88 4.46 21.60
N TYR A 155 11.08 5.48 21.26
CA TYR A 155 9.62 5.41 21.37
C TYR A 155 9.05 4.28 20.50
N LEU A 156 9.42 4.22 19.23
CA LEU A 156 8.95 3.17 18.30
C LEU A 156 9.48 1.78 18.68
N GLU A 157 10.71 1.69 19.16
CA GLU A 157 11.31 0.44 19.64
C GLU A 157 10.62 -0.07 20.90
N LYS A 158 10.35 0.80 21.88
CA LYS A 158 9.61 0.48 23.10
C LYS A 158 8.20 -0.06 22.82
N LEU A 159 7.56 0.42 21.74
CA LEU A 159 6.28 -0.10 21.28
C LEU A 159 6.42 -1.43 20.50
N ASN A 160 7.63 -1.96 20.33
CA ASN A 160 7.93 -3.14 19.50
C ASN A 160 7.47 -3.00 18.04
N LEU A 161 7.48 -1.79 17.51
CA LEU A 161 7.02 -1.47 16.15
C LEU A 161 8.14 -1.43 15.11
N VAL A 162 9.38 -1.34 15.56
CA VAL A 162 10.57 -1.37 14.72
C VAL A 162 11.55 -2.42 15.20
N SER A 163 12.13 -3.16 14.26
CA SER A 163 13.19 -4.15 14.51
C SER A 163 14.05 -4.30 13.26
N THR A 164 15.01 -5.19 13.27
CA THR A 164 15.74 -5.60 12.07
C THR A 164 15.53 -7.06 11.77
N ASP A 165 15.65 -7.44 10.51
CA ASP A 165 15.76 -8.85 10.12
C ASP A 165 17.21 -9.36 10.24
N ASN A 166 17.40 -10.67 10.07
CA ASN A 166 18.71 -11.33 10.08
C ASN A 166 19.67 -10.84 8.98
N LYS A 167 19.22 -10.00 8.04
CA LYS A 167 20.05 -9.34 7.01
C LYS A 167 20.20 -7.84 7.25
N ASN A 168 19.85 -7.37 8.44
CA ASN A 168 19.88 -5.97 8.86
C ASN A 168 18.97 -5.03 8.06
N ASN A 169 17.91 -5.52 7.41
CA ASN A 169 16.87 -4.64 6.91
C ASN A 169 16.02 -4.17 8.09
N LEU A 170 15.52 -2.95 8.04
CA LEU A 170 14.52 -2.44 8.98
C LEU A 170 13.16 -3.06 8.69
N LEU A 171 12.47 -3.43 9.74
CA LEU A 171 11.09 -3.87 9.75
C LEU A 171 10.24 -2.83 10.46
N PHE A 172 9.20 -2.35 9.78
CA PHE A 172 8.14 -1.53 10.37
C PHE A 172 6.91 -2.40 10.49
N LYS A 173 6.56 -2.80 11.71
CA LYS A 173 5.56 -3.84 11.99
C LYS A 173 4.14 -3.30 11.83
N HIS A 174 3.29 -4.09 11.20
CA HIS A 174 1.85 -3.83 11.13
C HIS A 174 1.18 -4.55 12.30
N ILE A 175 0.43 -3.81 13.10
CA ILE A 175 -0.33 -4.38 14.22
C ILE A 175 -1.81 -4.56 13.83
N ASP A 176 -2.42 -5.63 14.29
CA ASP A 176 -3.88 -5.77 14.25
C ASP A 176 -4.49 -5.02 15.42
N ILE A 177 -5.48 -4.19 15.12
CA ILE A 177 -6.24 -3.41 16.11
C ILE A 177 -7.70 -3.85 16.18
N GLY A 178 -8.03 -4.98 15.53
CA GLY A 178 -9.37 -5.58 15.64
C GLY A 178 -9.69 -6.07 17.05
N VAL A 179 -10.98 -6.18 17.34
CA VAL A 179 -11.49 -6.61 18.65
C VAL A 179 -10.92 -7.99 19.03
N GLY A 180 -10.29 -8.06 20.21
CA GLY A 180 -9.67 -9.28 20.72
C GLY A 180 -8.35 -9.69 20.04
N LYS A 181 -7.82 -8.87 19.13
CA LYS A 181 -6.57 -9.13 18.40
C LYS A 181 -5.56 -8.00 18.53
N THR A 182 -5.88 -6.98 19.30
CA THR A 182 -5.06 -5.76 19.46
C THR A 182 -3.63 -6.10 19.86
N GLY A 183 -2.66 -5.59 19.09
CA GLY A 183 -1.23 -5.76 19.33
C GLY A 183 -0.59 -6.97 18.66
N ASN A 184 -1.36 -7.86 18.00
CA ASN A 184 -0.76 -8.94 17.21
C ASN A 184 -0.03 -8.35 15.99
N ILE A 185 1.18 -8.82 15.72
CA ILE A 185 1.93 -8.45 14.53
C ILE A 185 1.40 -9.28 13.35
N VAL A 186 0.87 -8.59 12.34
CA VAL A 186 0.19 -9.21 11.19
C VAL A 186 0.84 -8.86 9.84
N GLY A 187 1.99 -8.22 9.87
CA GLY A 187 2.74 -7.82 8.69
C GLY A 187 3.90 -6.91 9.01
N CYS A 188 4.63 -6.53 7.99
CA CYS A 188 5.65 -5.50 8.10
C CYS A 188 5.98 -4.87 6.74
N ASP A 189 6.38 -3.59 6.77
CA ASP A 189 7.17 -2.99 5.70
C ASP A 189 8.64 -3.31 5.93
N ILE A 190 9.35 -3.61 4.85
CA ILE A 190 10.78 -3.93 4.87
C ILE A 190 11.56 -2.80 4.18
N GLN A 191 12.49 -2.19 4.90
CA GLN A 191 13.38 -1.16 4.39
C GLN A 191 14.83 -1.63 4.44
N GLY A 192 15.46 -1.78 3.28
CA GLY A 192 16.88 -2.10 3.21
C GLY A 192 17.75 -0.99 3.80
N THR A 193 18.77 -1.35 4.56
CA THR A 193 19.75 -0.42 5.14
C THR A 193 21.04 -0.32 4.31
N TYR A 194 21.23 -1.21 3.35
CA TYR A 194 22.36 -1.20 2.44
C TYR A 194 21.99 -0.55 1.11
N ALA A 195 22.82 0.43 0.70
CA ALA A 195 22.68 1.06 -0.60
C ALA A 195 23.12 0.09 -1.71
N ARG A 196 22.28 -0.08 -2.74
CA ARG A 196 22.66 -0.76 -3.98
C ARG A 196 23.56 0.15 -4.81
N SER A 197 24.63 -0.41 -5.38
CA SER A 197 25.53 0.36 -6.23
C SER A 197 24.81 0.92 -7.47
N LEU A 198 25.34 1.99 -8.03
CA LEU A 198 24.73 2.70 -9.16
C LEU A 198 24.65 1.81 -10.40
N GLU A 199 25.67 0.97 -10.64
CA GLU A 199 25.74 0.04 -11.77
C GLU A 199 24.61 -1.01 -11.73
N LYS A 200 24.17 -1.41 -10.53
CA LYS A 200 23.04 -2.34 -10.35
C LYS A 200 21.68 -1.68 -10.44
N ARG A 201 21.63 -0.36 -10.42
CA ARG A 201 20.39 0.43 -10.37
C ARG A 201 20.08 1.13 -11.68
N ALA A 202 21.12 1.54 -12.42
CA ALA A 202 20.97 2.22 -13.70
C ALA A 202 20.71 1.21 -14.83
N SER A 203 19.68 1.43 -15.58
CA SER A 203 19.32 0.65 -16.77
C SER A 203 18.59 1.53 -17.77
N LEU A 204 18.41 1.02 -18.99
CA LEU A 204 17.51 1.64 -19.97
C LEU A 204 16.16 0.94 -19.91
N ASN A 205 15.09 1.72 -20.07
CA ASN A 205 13.77 1.17 -20.34
C ASN A 205 13.63 0.83 -21.84
N ASP A 206 12.51 0.22 -22.23
CA ASP A 206 12.21 -0.19 -23.61
C ASP A 206 12.22 0.98 -24.62
N LYS A 207 12.13 2.23 -24.14
CA LYS A 207 12.19 3.46 -24.92
C LYS A 207 13.59 4.09 -24.97
N GLY A 208 14.62 3.39 -24.48
CA GLY A 208 16.00 3.87 -24.42
C GLY A 208 16.23 5.01 -23.41
N LYS A 209 15.27 5.27 -22.48
CA LYS A 209 15.43 6.29 -21.43
C LYS A 209 16.01 5.68 -20.16
N LEU A 210 16.81 6.46 -19.44
CA LEU A 210 17.34 6.06 -18.14
C LEU A 210 16.21 5.64 -17.19
N LYS A 211 16.33 4.42 -16.65
CA LYS A 211 15.56 3.91 -15.52
C LYS A 211 16.51 3.73 -14.34
N LEU A 212 16.32 4.51 -13.28
CA LEU A 212 17.12 4.42 -12.06
C LEU A 212 16.28 3.75 -10.97
N ALA A 213 16.66 2.51 -10.60
CA ALA A 213 16.00 1.80 -9.51
C ALA A 213 16.34 2.43 -8.15
N ARG A 214 15.51 2.16 -7.13
CA ARG A 214 15.67 2.69 -5.77
C ARG A 214 17.03 2.30 -5.17
N LYS A 215 17.67 3.24 -4.46
CA LYS A 215 18.95 3.05 -3.77
C LYS A 215 18.87 1.96 -2.70
N TYR A 216 17.81 1.96 -1.94
CA TYR A 216 17.54 0.97 -0.90
C TYR A 216 16.37 0.07 -1.29
N PHE A 217 16.41 -1.15 -0.83
CA PHE A 217 15.28 -2.07 -0.98
C PHE A 217 14.07 -1.54 -0.20
N LYS A 218 12.89 -1.63 -0.80
CA LYS A 218 11.61 -1.45 -0.12
C LYS A 218 10.70 -2.62 -0.51
N GLY A 219 10.04 -3.20 0.46
CA GLY A 219 9.12 -4.33 0.24
C GLY A 219 8.12 -4.46 1.38
N ILE A 220 7.23 -5.41 1.25
CA ILE A 220 6.27 -5.80 2.28
C ILE A 220 6.57 -7.25 2.62
N GLY A 221 6.52 -7.60 3.90
CA GLY A 221 6.71 -8.96 4.38
C GLY A 221 5.72 -9.94 3.74
N GLU A 222 6.18 -11.16 3.46
CA GLU A 222 5.34 -12.21 2.87
C GLU A 222 4.15 -12.51 3.79
N ASN A 223 2.97 -12.70 3.22
CA ASN A 223 1.71 -12.93 3.93
C ASN A 223 1.29 -11.81 4.91
N SER A 224 1.84 -10.60 4.78
CA SER A 224 1.34 -9.45 5.52
C SER A 224 -0.15 -9.26 5.27
N MET A 225 -0.90 -9.03 6.34
CA MET A 225 -2.35 -8.86 6.29
C MET A 225 -2.73 -7.66 5.42
N ASN A 226 -3.69 -7.86 4.53
CA ASN A 226 -4.21 -6.78 3.70
C ASN A 226 -4.88 -5.71 4.57
N LYS A 227 -4.91 -4.47 4.08
CA LYS A 227 -5.56 -3.34 4.74
C LYS A 227 -5.00 -3.05 6.14
N ARG A 228 -3.74 -3.42 6.36
CA ARG A 228 -2.96 -3.03 7.54
C ARG A 228 -1.72 -2.29 7.08
N GLY A 229 -1.26 -1.38 7.91
CA GLY A 229 -0.06 -0.58 7.68
C GLY A 229 0.72 -0.38 8.98
N PHE A 230 1.84 0.30 8.90
CA PHE A 230 2.58 0.72 10.08
C PHE A 230 1.76 1.75 10.85
N LEU A 231 1.40 1.43 12.09
CA LEU A 231 0.47 2.21 12.90
C LEU A 231 1.00 2.36 14.33
N PHE A 232 0.96 3.58 14.85
CA PHE A 232 1.23 3.84 16.27
C PHE A 232 0.38 5.00 16.80
N GLY A 233 0.06 4.93 18.11
CA GLY A 233 -0.69 5.96 18.81
C GLY A 233 0.19 6.74 19.78
N VAL A 234 -0.11 8.00 19.96
CA VAL A 234 0.57 8.93 20.89
C VAL A 234 -0.49 9.56 21.77
N ASN A 235 -0.23 9.66 23.08
CA ASN A 235 -1.20 10.19 24.07
C ASN A 235 -2.58 9.52 23.91
N VAL A 236 -2.60 8.20 23.74
CA VAL A 236 -3.82 7.44 23.49
C VAL A 236 -4.80 7.61 24.63
N ALA A 237 -6.04 7.95 24.29
CA ALA A 237 -7.13 8.10 25.23
C ALA A 237 -8.43 7.55 24.64
N TYR A 238 -9.36 7.17 25.52
CA TYR A 238 -10.63 6.58 25.15
C TYR A 238 -11.77 7.57 25.34
N ASN A 239 -12.84 7.42 24.56
CA ASN A 239 -14.03 8.28 24.63
C ASN A 239 -13.76 9.77 24.38
N VAL A 240 -12.68 10.10 23.69
CA VAL A 240 -12.32 11.48 23.28
C VAL A 240 -12.11 11.51 21.76
N PRO A 241 -12.19 12.68 21.12
CA PRO A 241 -11.89 12.81 19.69
C PRO A 241 -10.52 12.21 19.33
N LEU A 242 -10.44 11.58 18.16
CA LEU A 242 -9.22 10.94 17.64
C LEU A 242 -8.70 11.76 16.45
N THR A 243 -7.40 12.00 16.42
CA THR A 243 -6.70 12.57 15.25
C THR A 243 -5.87 11.49 14.59
N LEU A 244 -6.12 11.21 13.30
CA LEU A 244 -5.41 10.22 12.51
C LEU A 244 -4.61 10.92 11.41
N PHE A 245 -3.28 10.85 11.50
CA PHE A 245 -2.35 11.30 10.46
C PHE A 245 -2.07 10.15 9.50
N ILE A 246 -2.26 10.39 8.21
CA ILE A 246 -2.15 9.39 7.14
C ILE A 246 -0.98 9.75 6.23
N THR A 247 0.04 8.90 6.13
CA THR A 247 1.23 9.09 5.30
C THR A 247 1.41 7.94 4.30
N GLU A 248 2.28 8.12 3.31
CA GLU A 248 2.56 7.08 2.32
C GLU A 248 3.40 5.94 2.89
N GLY A 249 4.43 6.23 3.69
CA GLY A 249 5.40 5.27 4.17
C GLY A 249 5.79 5.44 5.65
N PRO A 250 6.39 4.40 6.27
CA PRO A 250 6.73 4.42 7.69
C PRO A 250 7.73 5.51 8.09
N ILE A 251 8.72 5.80 7.22
CA ILE A 251 9.70 6.88 7.46
C ILE A 251 9.01 8.24 7.48
N GLU A 252 8.06 8.45 6.58
CA GLU A 252 7.24 9.67 6.53
C GLU A 252 6.38 9.80 7.79
N SER A 253 5.75 8.71 8.29
CA SER A 253 5.02 8.72 9.57
C SER A 253 5.91 9.10 10.75
N ALA A 254 7.09 8.48 10.84
CA ALA A 254 8.04 8.79 11.93
C ALA A 254 8.59 10.22 11.83
N SER A 255 8.82 10.73 10.61
CA SER A 255 9.30 12.09 10.37
C SER A 255 8.25 13.13 10.71
N LEU A 256 6.99 12.90 10.33
CA LEU A 256 5.88 13.76 10.70
C LEU A 256 5.67 13.80 12.22
N PHE A 257 5.73 12.63 12.88
CA PHE A 257 5.69 12.55 14.33
C PHE A 257 6.82 13.39 14.96
N GLU A 258 8.06 13.23 14.54
CA GLU A 258 9.21 14.00 15.01
C GLU A 258 9.02 15.51 14.83
N LEU A 259 8.38 15.93 13.72
CA LEU A 259 8.09 17.33 13.42
C LEU A 259 6.97 17.92 14.29
N GLN A 260 6.00 17.10 14.69
CA GLN A 260 4.75 17.55 15.33
C GLN A 260 4.66 17.20 16.82
N LYS A 261 5.56 16.37 17.36
CA LYS A 261 5.43 15.73 18.70
C LYS A 261 5.14 16.69 19.85
N GLU A 262 5.60 17.95 19.77
CA GLU A 262 5.39 18.96 20.82
C GLU A 262 3.96 19.57 20.83
N ALA A 263 3.21 19.40 19.73
CA ALA A 263 1.90 20.04 19.53
C ALA A 263 0.77 19.05 19.22
N LEU A 264 1.02 17.75 19.44
CA LEU A 264 0.04 16.72 19.12
C LEU A 264 -1.20 16.79 20.01
N PRO A 265 -2.40 16.71 19.44
CA PRO A 265 -3.63 16.50 20.21
C PRO A 265 -3.57 15.22 21.04
N VAL A 266 -4.40 15.17 22.08
CA VAL A 266 -4.68 13.91 22.79
C VAL A 266 -5.31 12.90 21.81
N ASN A 267 -4.97 11.64 21.95
CA ASN A 267 -5.45 10.53 21.10
C ASN A 267 -5.06 10.71 19.62
N SER A 268 -3.77 11.01 19.39
CA SER A 268 -3.19 11.11 18.04
C SER A 268 -2.65 9.77 17.57
N TRP A 269 -2.88 9.45 16.29
CA TRP A 269 -2.45 8.22 15.66
C TRP A 269 -1.78 8.50 14.32
N PHE A 270 -0.74 7.74 14.00
CA PHE A 270 0.02 7.83 12.76
C PHE A 270 -0.10 6.53 11.99
N LEU A 271 -0.62 6.59 10.78
CA LEU A 271 -0.79 5.47 9.87
C LEU A 271 0.05 5.67 8.61
N SER A 272 0.93 4.71 8.33
CA SER A 272 1.53 4.56 7.01
C SER A 272 0.69 3.60 6.18
N LEU A 273 0.36 3.99 4.96
CA LEU A 273 -0.44 3.17 4.04
C LEU A 273 0.37 2.08 3.33
N SER A 274 1.69 1.99 3.54
CA SER A 274 2.60 1.10 2.78
C SER A 274 2.43 1.27 1.25
N GLY A 275 2.42 2.53 0.81
CA GLY A 275 1.96 3.00 -0.50
C GLY A 275 0.54 3.58 -0.39
N LEU A 276 0.09 4.30 -1.40
CA LEU A 276 -1.20 5.02 -1.39
C LEU A 276 -2.39 4.06 -1.55
N LYS A 277 -2.77 3.37 -0.46
CA LYS A 277 -3.85 2.36 -0.42
C LYS A 277 -5.04 2.89 0.36
N GLU A 278 -6.06 3.34 -0.34
CA GLU A 278 -7.27 3.92 0.24
C GLU A 278 -8.00 2.97 1.20
N ASP A 279 -8.12 1.69 0.83
CA ASP A 279 -8.75 0.66 1.68
C ASP A 279 -8.08 0.53 3.06
N THR A 280 -6.75 0.71 3.15
CA THR A 280 -6.02 0.66 4.41
C THR A 280 -6.40 1.83 5.31
N PHE A 281 -6.61 3.01 4.74
CA PHE A 281 -7.07 4.19 5.47
C PHE A 281 -8.47 3.97 6.06
N TRP A 282 -9.44 3.61 5.22
CA TRP A 282 -10.83 3.47 5.67
C TRP A 282 -11.00 2.38 6.72
N GLU A 283 -10.37 1.23 6.51
CA GLU A 283 -10.43 0.12 7.47
C GLU A 283 -9.79 0.51 8.82
N THR A 284 -8.58 1.09 8.80
CA THR A 284 -7.88 1.49 10.03
C THR A 284 -8.65 2.57 10.78
N LYS A 285 -9.22 3.58 10.09
CA LYS A 285 -10.05 4.61 10.68
C LYS A 285 -11.24 4.02 11.45
N GLY A 286 -11.98 3.10 10.82
CA GLY A 286 -13.11 2.42 11.47
C GLY A 286 -12.71 1.62 12.70
N LEU A 287 -11.65 0.82 12.59
CA LEU A 287 -11.14 0.03 13.71
C LEU A 287 -10.62 0.88 14.87
N LEU A 288 -9.93 1.98 14.59
CA LEU A 288 -9.45 2.91 15.65
C LEU A 288 -10.61 3.60 16.34
N GLN A 289 -11.63 3.99 15.62
CA GLN A 289 -12.83 4.58 16.21
C GLN A 289 -13.53 3.59 17.15
N GLU A 290 -13.67 2.34 16.72
CA GLU A 290 -14.24 1.26 17.54
C GLU A 290 -13.37 0.97 18.78
N LEU A 291 -12.06 0.83 18.59
CA LEU A 291 -11.10 0.55 19.66
C LEU A 291 -11.09 1.64 20.73
N THR A 292 -11.02 2.91 20.32
CA THR A 292 -10.89 4.04 21.24
C THR A 292 -12.25 4.60 21.68
N LYS A 293 -13.35 4.14 21.07
CA LYS A 293 -14.71 4.68 21.26
C LYS A 293 -14.75 6.20 21.02
N ALA A 294 -13.97 6.68 20.05
CA ALA A 294 -13.87 8.09 19.75
C ALA A 294 -15.20 8.62 19.19
N PRO A 295 -15.77 9.68 19.77
CA PRO A 295 -17.03 10.27 19.28
C PRO A 295 -16.83 10.98 17.94
N LYS A 296 -15.61 11.34 17.59
CA LYS A 296 -15.24 12.02 16.36
C LYS A 296 -13.85 11.59 15.91
N VAL A 297 -13.67 11.41 14.59
CA VAL A 297 -12.37 11.19 13.98
C VAL A 297 -12.02 12.36 13.07
N GLU A 298 -10.89 13.01 13.35
CA GLU A 298 -10.25 13.95 12.46
C GLU A 298 -9.17 13.22 11.67
N SER A 299 -9.36 13.05 10.38
CA SER A 299 -8.39 12.44 9.47
C SER A 299 -7.57 13.52 8.78
N ILE A 300 -6.25 13.43 8.87
CA ILE A 300 -5.32 14.37 8.25
C ILE A 300 -4.54 13.62 7.18
N LEU A 301 -4.85 13.88 5.91
CA LEU A 301 -4.10 13.35 4.78
C LEU A 301 -2.75 14.08 4.72
N ALA A 302 -1.71 13.42 5.20
CA ALA A 302 -0.34 13.92 5.28
C ALA A 302 0.56 13.14 4.29
N VAL A 303 0.11 13.02 3.05
CA VAL A 303 0.84 12.35 1.96
C VAL A 303 1.92 13.27 1.37
N ASN A 304 2.74 12.74 0.47
CA ASN A 304 3.77 13.52 -0.21
C ASN A 304 3.15 14.60 -1.09
N ASN A 305 3.86 15.74 -1.25
CA ASN A 305 3.42 16.82 -2.11
C ASN A 305 3.89 16.60 -3.55
N ASP A 306 3.50 15.48 -4.14
CA ASP A 306 3.76 15.10 -5.52
C ASP A 306 2.45 14.75 -6.25
N GLU A 307 2.54 14.50 -7.56
CA GLU A 307 1.38 14.18 -8.41
C GLU A 307 0.55 13.02 -7.87
N LYS A 308 1.20 11.93 -7.41
CA LYS A 308 0.51 10.75 -6.87
C LYS A 308 -0.15 11.01 -5.52
N GLY A 309 0.49 11.80 -4.66
CA GLY A 309 -0.09 12.22 -3.40
C GLY A 309 -1.34 13.07 -3.63
N GLN A 310 -1.31 13.98 -4.61
CA GLN A 310 -2.45 14.83 -4.98
C GLN A 310 -3.60 14.02 -5.60
N GLU A 311 -3.30 13.06 -6.49
CA GLU A 311 -4.30 12.13 -7.03
C GLU A 311 -4.98 11.34 -5.90
N PHE A 312 -4.20 10.79 -4.97
CA PHE A 312 -4.74 10.06 -3.81
C PHE A 312 -5.65 10.94 -2.94
N VAL A 313 -5.26 12.19 -2.68
CA VAL A 313 -6.09 13.15 -1.95
C VAL A 313 -7.42 13.37 -2.65
N GLN A 314 -7.40 13.51 -3.97
CA GLN A 314 -8.62 13.68 -4.77
C GLN A 314 -9.53 12.45 -4.67
N ASP A 315 -8.99 11.23 -4.83
CA ASP A 315 -9.73 9.97 -4.73
C ASP A 315 -10.41 9.84 -3.37
N VAL A 316 -9.66 10.09 -2.28
CA VAL A 316 -10.21 10.04 -0.91
C VAL A 316 -11.29 11.11 -0.69
N HIS A 317 -11.12 12.32 -1.23
CA HIS A 317 -12.12 13.37 -1.13
C HIS A 317 -13.41 13.01 -1.87
N GLU A 318 -13.31 12.38 -3.03
CA GLU A 318 -14.48 11.93 -3.79
C GLU A 318 -15.25 10.86 -3.01
N THR A 319 -14.55 9.85 -2.48
CA THR A 319 -15.16 8.82 -1.61
C THR A 319 -15.80 9.44 -0.37
N TYR A 320 -15.15 10.42 0.26
CA TYR A 320 -15.66 11.10 1.46
C TYR A 320 -16.93 11.91 1.20
N LYS A 321 -17.07 12.54 0.03
CA LYS A 321 -18.27 13.31 -0.34
C LYS A 321 -19.51 12.45 -0.49
N ASP A 322 -19.35 11.21 -0.93
CA ASP A 322 -20.46 10.27 -1.13
C ASP A 322 -21.01 9.70 0.20
N GLU A 323 -20.22 9.74 1.27
CA GLU A 323 -20.59 9.25 2.60
C GLU A 323 -21.22 10.36 3.47
N ARG A 324 -22.24 11.07 2.96
CA ARG A 324 -22.86 12.23 3.62
C ARG A 324 -23.37 11.98 5.04
N GLU A 325 -23.74 10.77 5.39
CA GLU A 325 -24.15 10.43 6.77
C GLU A 325 -23.02 10.51 7.79
N TYR A 326 -21.77 10.42 7.34
CA TYR A 326 -20.57 10.49 8.19
C TYR A 326 -20.06 11.90 8.47
N GLN A 327 -20.50 12.91 7.72
CA GLN A 327 -19.91 14.25 7.74
C GLN A 327 -20.06 15.00 9.07
N SER A 328 -21.04 14.69 9.91
CA SER A 328 -21.22 15.36 11.20
C SER A 328 -20.26 14.90 12.29
N ALA A 329 -19.81 13.65 12.23
CA ALA A 329 -18.94 13.03 13.22
C ALA A 329 -17.48 12.89 12.76
N HIS A 330 -17.14 13.32 11.54
CA HIS A 330 -15.80 13.15 10.95
C HIS A 330 -15.37 14.37 10.19
N THR A 331 -14.08 14.65 10.22
CA THR A 331 -13.48 15.72 9.41
C THR A 331 -12.29 15.16 8.64
N LEU A 332 -12.14 15.61 7.40
CA LEU A 332 -11.00 15.32 6.55
C LEU A 332 -10.23 16.62 6.29
N LYS A 333 -8.96 16.63 6.64
CA LYS A 333 -8.05 17.76 6.44
C LYS A 333 -6.86 17.35 5.58
N LEU A 334 -6.25 18.31 4.93
CA LEU A 334 -5.05 18.13 4.15
C LEU A 334 -3.87 18.82 4.86
N LEU A 335 -2.76 18.10 4.97
CA LEU A 335 -1.48 18.61 5.44
C LEU A 335 -0.39 18.10 4.51
N LEU A 336 0.15 18.95 3.65
CA LEU A 336 1.23 18.56 2.73
C LEU A 336 2.56 19.12 3.18
N PRO A 337 3.68 18.46 2.85
CA PRO A 337 5.01 19.08 2.95
C PRO A 337 5.03 20.41 2.18
N GLU A 338 5.64 21.46 2.76
CA GLU A 338 5.79 22.77 2.11
C GLU A 338 6.68 22.70 0.86
N LEU A 339 7.53 21.70 0.78
CA LEU A 339 8.41 21.46 -0.36
C LEU A 339 7.62 20.88 -1.55
N GLU A 340 7.65 21.54 -2.67
CA GLU A 340 7.14 21.00 -3.94
C GLU A 340 7.85 19.68 -4.28
N ASN A 341 7.07 18.66 -4.65
CA ASN A 341 7.53 17.29 -4.86
C ASN A 341 8.32 16.72 -3.65
N GLY A 342 8.00 17.19 -2.43
CA GLY A 342 8.67 16.81 -1.20
C GLY A 342 7.93 15.75 -0.38
N ASP A 343 8.69 15.11 0.50
CA ASP A 343 8.18 14.19 1.52
C ASP A 343 8.46 14.71 2.95
N TRP A 344 7.85 14.08 3.95
CA TRP A 344 8.00 14.52 5.35
C TRP A 344 9.42 14.31 5.88
N ASN A 345 10.18 13.38 5.33
CA ASN A 345 11.56 13.19 5.74
C ASN A 345 12.48 14.28 5.18
N GLU A 346 12.21 14.79 3.97
CA GLU A 346 12.91 15.96 3.43
C GLU A 346 12.57 17.24 4.25
N MET A 347 11.32 17.37 4.72
CA MET A 347 10.95 18.46 5.64
C MET A 347 11.69 18.36 6.97
N LEU A 348 11.84 17.15 7.52
CA LEU A 348 12.60 16.93 8.75
C LEU A 348 14.09 17.25 8.56
N GLU A 349 14.69 16.81 7.44
CA GLU A 349 16.06 17.16 7.07
C GLU A 349 16.24 18.68 7.04
N LEU A 350 15.39 19.40 6.31
CA LEU A 350 15.44 20.85 6.18
C LEU A 350 15.33 21.53 7.56
N LYS A 351 14.39 21.10 8.40
CA LYS A 351 14.20 21.66 9.74
C LYS A 351 15.45 21.48 10.62
N LYS A 352 16.10 20.31 10.54
CA LYS A 352 17.26 19.98 11.39
C LYS A 352 18.59 20.52 10.89
N THR A 353 18.77 20.65 9.59
CA THR A 353 20.06 21.00 8.99
C THR A 353 20.07 22.34 8.24
N GLY A 354 18.92 22.89 7.93
CA GLY A 354 18.77 24.05 7.03
C GLY A 354 19.07 23.74 5.56
N LEU A 355 19.29 22.48 5.19
CA LEU A 355 19.74 22.04 3.86
C LEU A 355 18.89 20.85 3.36
N LEU A 356 18.90 20.62 2.06
CA LEU A 356 18.28 19.46 1.40
C LEU A 356 19.37 18.60 0.74
N ASN A 357 20.28 18.06 1.56
CA ASN A 357 21.39 17.22 1.10
C ASN A 357 20.88 15.98 0.36
N SER A 358 19.78 15.39 0.81
CA SER A 358 19.15 14.24 0.16
C SER A 358 18.73 14.53 -1.28
N ARG A 359 18.22 15.73 -1.58
CA ARG A 359 17.90 16.16 -2.96
C ARG A 359 19.14 16.39 -3.79
N ALA A 360 20.16 17.04 -3.21
CA ALA A 360 21.43 17.25 -3.90
C ALA A 360 22.11 15.91 -4.26
N GLU A 361 22.08 14.94 -3.35
CA GLU A 361 22.59 13.59 -3.58
C GLU A 361 21.81 12.85 -4.67
N LYS A 362 20.46 12.90 -4.64
CA LYS A 362 19.61 12.32 -5.69
C LYS A 362 19.92 12.90 -7.09
N LEU A 363 20.13 14.22 -7.19
CA LEU A 363 20.49 14.88 -8.45
C LEU A 363 21.88 14.47 -8.94
N LYS A 364 22.85 14.38 -8.04
CA LYS A 364 24.20 13.91 -8.37
C LYS A 364 24.17 12.46 -8.86
N GLU A 365 23.50 11.55 -8.15
CA GLU A 365 23.35 10.15 -8.56
C GLU A 365 22.67 10.02 -9.93
N LYS A 366 21.63 10.83 -10.21
CA LYS A 366 20.96 10.83 -11.51
C LYS A 366 21.93 11.20 -12.63
N ARG A 367 22.73 12.26 -12.47
CA ARG A 367 23.74 12.68 -13.46
C ARG A 367 24.82 11.62 -13.69
N GLU A 368 25.26 10.96 -12.63
CA GLU A 368 26.23 9.86 -12.71
C GLU A 368 25.65 8.65 -13.43
N ALA A 369 24.38 8.31 -13.16
CA ALA A 369 23.65 7.24 -13.85
C ALA A 369 23.49 7.53 -15.36
N GLU A 370 23.19 8.78 -15.72
CA GLU A 370 23.10 9.22 -17.14
C GLU A 370 24.43 9.01 -17.86
N LYS A 371 25.55 9.41 -17.24
CA LYS A 371 26.90 9.19 -17.81
C LYS A 371 27.24 7.70 -17.97
N LEU A 372 26.91 6.90 -16.95
CA LEU A 372 27.15 5.45 -16.97
C LEU A 372 26.41 4.79 -18.12
N VAL A 373 25.13 5.11 -18.30
CA VAL A 373 24.31 4.55 -19.37
C VAL A 373 24.80 4.99 -20.76
N GLN A 374 25.22 6.25 -20.91
CA GLN A 374 25.83 6.74 -22.16
C GLN A 374 27.09 5.96 -22.50
N SER A 375 27.98 5.71 -21.52
CA SER A 375 29.19 4.91 -21.74
C SER A 375 28.91 3.47 -22.17
N MET A 376 27.86 2.85 -21.58
CA MET A 376 27.42 1.51 -21.96
C MET A 376 26.87 1.48 -23.41
N GLN A 377 26.14 2.50 -23.83
CA GLN A 377 25.64 2.61 -25.22
C GLN A 377 26.77 2.78 -26.24
N MET A 378 27.76 3.62 -25.94
CA MET A 378 28.94 3.81 -26.82
C MET A 378 29.74 2.52 -26.97
N SER A 379 29.98 1.79 -25.88
CA SER A 379 30.70 0.52 -25.93
C SER A 379 29.94 -0.59 -26.67
N TYR A 380 28.62 -0.49 -26.81
CA TYR A 380 27.82 -1.42 -27.60
C TYR A 380 27.86 -1.09 -29.09
N SER A 381 27.88 0.20 -29.45
CA SER A 381 27.97 0.64 -30.86
C SER A 381 29.35 0.42 -31.48
N GLU A 382 30.41 0.32 -30.65
CA GLU A 382 31.78 0.01 -31.11
C GLU A 382 32.04 -1.50 -31.33
N ARG A 383 31.11 -2.38 -30.88
CA ARG A 383 31.21 -3.83 -31.03
C ARG A 383 30.34 -4.43 -32.14
N VAL A 384 29.53 -3.60 -32.78
CA VAL A 384 28.70 -3.92 -33.96
C VAL A 384 29.31 -3.32 -35.21
#